data_2da71259512b59229380f0a6adfabd84
#
_entry.id   2da71259512b59229380f0a6adfabd84
#
_cell.length_a   1.000
_cell.length_b   1.000
_cell.length_c   1.000
_cell.angle_alpha   90.00
_cell.angle_beta   90.00
_cell.angle_gamma   90.00
#
_symmetry.space_group_name_H-M   'P 1'
#
loop_
_entity.id
_entity.type
_entity.pdbx_description
1 polymer ?
#
loop_
_entity_poly.entity_id
_entity_poly.type
_entity_poly.pdbx_seq_one_letter_code
_entity_poly.pdbx_strand_id
1 'polypeptide(L)'
;MRIAVLANLKINAPRWEGMSEDQWDDLDSPKTIDSIVAALQSGGHEAQFFEANILPPHNLIERLEAYQPDLCFNIAEGHFGNGREAQIPAVLEMLRLPYTGSQVLTLALALDKPLTKRVLLYHGLPT
;
A
#
# COMPACT_ATOMS: atom_id res chain seq x y z
N MET A 1 -6.56 19.64 -1.09
CA MET A 1 -5.48 18.78 -1.63
C MET A 1 -6.08 17.72 -2.52
N ARG A 2 -5.38 17.33 -3.58
CA ARG A 2 -5.67 16.10 -4.33
C ARG A 2 -4.96 14.92 -3.66
N ILE A 3 -5.72 13.92 -3.23
CA ILE A 3 -5.20 12.77 -2.49
C ILE A 3 -5.46 11.50 -3.30
N ALA A 4 -4.40 10.76 -3.61
CA ALA A 4 -4.49 9.42 -4.17
C ALA A 4 -4.54 8.39 -3.04
N VAL A 5 -5.65 7.65 -2.89
CA VAL A 5 -5.75 6.53 -1.95
C VAL A 5 -5.24 5.27 -2.64
N LEU A 6 -4.16 4.69 -2.11
CA LEU A 6 -3.49 3.53 -2.69
C LEU A 6 -3.72 2.30 -1.82
N ALA A 7 -4.31 1.27 -2.40
CA ALA A 7 -4.57 0.00 -1.72
C ALA A 7 -4.56 -1.16 -2.72
N ASN A 8 -4.51 -2.37 -2.21
CA ASN A 8 -4.74 -3.59 -2.99
C ASN A 8 -6.08 -4.19 -2.61
N LEU A 9 -7.00 -4.27 -3.57
CA LEU A 9 -8.30 -4.91 -3.34
C LEU A 9 -8.21 -6.43 -3.46
N LYS A 10 -8.79 -7.13 -2.50
CA LYS A 10 -8.87 -8.61 -2.50
C LYS A 10 -9.50 -9.16 -3.78
N ILE A 11 -10.50 -8.46 -4.34
CA ILE A 11 -11.18 -8.87 -5.58
C ILE A 11 -10.29 -8.80 -6.82
N ASN A 12 -9.23 -7.97 -6.80
CA ASN A 12 -8.27 -7.78 -7.89
C ASN A 12 -6.98 -8.59 -7.70
N ALA A 13 -6.86 -9.29 -6.56
CA ALA A 13 -5.66 -10.06 -6.24
C ALA A 13 -5.48 -11.25 -7.20
N PRO A 14 -4.24 -11.58 -7.57
CA PRO A 14 -3.96 -12.69 -8.46
C PRO A 14 -4.36 -14.02 -7.81
N ARG A 15 -4.88 -14.94 -8.63
CA ARG A 15 -5.31 -16.28 -8.21
C ARG A 15 -4.62 -17.34 -9.04
N TRP A 16 -4.31 -18.47 -8.41
CA TRP A 16 -3.73 -19.64 -9.07
C TRP A 16 -4.27 -20.93 -8.47
N GLU A 17 -4.09 -22.03 -9.18
CA GLU A 17 -4.50 -23.36 -8.71
C GLU A 17 -3.73 -23.76 -7.45
N GLY A 18 -4.44 -24.27 -6.43
CA GLY A 18 -3.86 -24.65 -5.14
C GLY A 18 -3.54 -23.50 -4.17
N MET A 19 -3.94 -22.26 -4.51
CA MET A 19 -3.81 -21.13 -3.59
C MET A 19 -4.67 -21.33 -2.34
N SER A 20 -4.13 -20.99 -1.16
CA SER A 20 -4.90 -20.99 0.10
C SER A 20 -6.06 -20.00 0.04
N GLU A 21 -7.20 -20.33 0.69
CA GLU A 21 -8.39 -19.46 0.70
C GLU A 21 -8.14 -18.14 1.44
N ASP A 22 -7.25 -18.17 2.45
CA ASP A 22 -6.87 -17.02 3.28
C ASP A 22 -5.66 -16.23 2.74
N GLN A 23 -5.12 -16.59 1.58
CA GLN A 23 -3.91 -15.98 1.01
C GLN A 23 -3.95 -14.45 0.96
N TRP A 24 -5.12 -13.88 0.74
CA TRP A 24 -5.34 -12.44 0.58
C TRP A 24 -6.28 -11.84 1.62
N ASP A 25 -6.33 -12.42 2.84
CA ASP A 25 -7.21 -11.93 3.91
C ASP A 25 -6.77 -10.58 4.49
N ASP A 26 -5.51 -10.21 4.28
CA ASP A 26 -4.94 -8.93 4.66
C ASP A 26 -5.28 -7.79 3.67
N LEU A 27 -5.81 -8.10 2.49
CA LEU A 27 -6.15 -7.09 1.50
C LEU A 27 -7.52 -6.44 1.75
N ASP A 28 -7.65 -5.20 1.28
CA ASP A 28 -8.82 -4.38 1.51
C ASP A 28 -10.06 -4.78 0.70
N SER A 29 -11.22 -4.42 1.24
CA SER A 29 -12.49 -4.49 0.54
C SER A 29 -12.82 -3.15 -0.14
N PRO A 30 -13.64 -3.15 -1.23
CA PRO A 30 -14.13 -1.90 -1.82
C PRO A 30 -14.82 -0.99 -0.78
N LYS A 31 -15.59 -1.57 0.14
CA LYS A 31 -16.27 -0.83 1.21
C LYS A 31 -15.32 -0.07 2.13
N THR A 32 -14.19 -0.68 2.49
CA THR A 32 -13.14 -0.03 3.29
C THR A 32 -12.60 1.20 2.56
N ILE A 33 -12.26 1.01 1.29
CA ILE A 33 -11.69 2.07 0.46
C ILE A 33 -12.69 3.21 0.23
N ASP A 34 -13.94 2.89 -0.08
CA ASP A 34 -15.01 3.90 -0.25
C ASP A 34 -15.18 4.74 1.02
N SER A 35 -15.11 4.10 2.20
CA SER A 35 -15.19 4.80 3.49
C SER A 35 -14.04 5.78 3.70
N ILE A 36 -12.80 5.38 3.35
CA ILE A 36 -11.61 6.24 3.44
C ILE A 36 -11.73 7.42 2.48
N VAL A 37 -12.07 7.16 1.23
CA VAL A 37 -12.26 8.21 0.21
C VAL A 37 -13.33 9.20 0.64
N ALA A 38 -14.49 8.71 1.12
CA ALA A 38 -15.58 9.57 1.62
C ALA A 38 -15.14 10.41 2.83
N ALA A 39 -14.39 9.85 3.76
CA ALA A 39 -13.85 10.58 4.90
C ALA A 39 -12.91 11.72 4.48
N LEU A 40 -12.00 11.47 3.54
CA LEU A 40 -11.11 12.48 3.00
C LEU A 40 -11.88 13.59 2.25
N GLN A 41 -12.87 13.20 1.46
CA GLN A 41 -13.73 14.16 0.74
C GLN A 41 -14.56 15.02 1.71
N SER A 42 -15.06 14.45 2.81
CA SER A 42 -15.78 15.20 3.84
C SER A 42 -14.88 16.22 4.56
N GLY A 43 -13.58 15.98 4.59
CA GLY A 43 -12.55 16.91 5.05
C GLY A 43 -12.18 18.02 4.05
N GLY A 44 -12.90 18.11 2.91
CA GLY A 44 -12.67 19.13 1.89
C GLY A 44 -11.51 18.81 0.92
N HIS A 45 -11.11 17.55 0.82
CA HIS A 45 -10.10 17.10 -0.13
C HIS A 45 -10.73 16.52 -1.40
N GLU A 46 -10.02 16.61 -2.51
CA GLU A 46 -10.30 15.83 -3.70
C GLU A 46 -9.58 14.47 -3.54
N ALA A 47 -10.33 13.40 -3.29
CA ALA A 47 -9.75 12.08 -3.05
C ALA A 47 -10.27 11.06 -4.07
N GLN A 48 -9.37 10.22 -4.58
CA GLN A 48 -9.66 9.16 -5.53
C GLN A 48 -8.85 7.91 -5.22
N PHE A 49 -9.46 6.74 -5.42
CA PHE A 49 -8.80 5.44 -5.28
C PHE A 49 -8.01 5.04 -6.52
N PHE A 50 -6.85 4.44 -6.27
CA PHE A 50 -5.99 3.80 -7.26
C PHE A 50 -5.57 2.42 -6.75
N GLU A 51 -5.86 1.38 -7.53
CA GLU A 51 -5.31 0.04 -7.27
C GLU A 51 -3.78 0.10 -7.30
N ALA A 52 -3.13 -0.38 -6.25
CA ALA A 52 -1.68 -0.31 -6.08
C ALA A 52 -0.96 -1.40 -6.88
N ASN A 53 -1.11 -1.35 -8.21
CA ASN A 53 -0.52 -2.26 -9.17
C ASN A 53 0.02 -1.48 -10.37
N ILE A 54 1.32 -1.62 -10.65
CA ILE A 54 1.98 -0.93 -11.76
C ILE A 54 1.67 -1.56 -13.13
N LEU A 55 1.15 -2.79 -13.15
CA LEU A 55 0.85 -3.53 -14.38
C LEU A 55 -0.55 -3.21 -14.91
N PRO A 56 -0.79 -3.41 -16.23
CA PRO A 56 -2.13 -3.35 -16.79
C PRO A 56 -3.10 -4.32 -16.10
N PRO A 57 -4.39 -3.96 -15.99
CA PRO A 57 -5.03 -2.74 -16.47
C PRO A 57 -4.90 -1.54 -15.53
N HIS A 58 -4.20 -1.69 -14.40
CA HIS A 58 -4.17 -0.68 -13.34
C HIS A 58 -3.21 0.48 -13.63
N ASN A 59 -2.03 0.19 -14.21
CA ASN A 59 -1.05 1.18 -14.67
C ASN A 59 -0.83 2.33 -13.66
N LEU A 60 -0.56 2.00 -12.39
CA LEU A 60 -0.52 2.95 -11.28
C LEU A 60 0.35 4.18 -11.58
N ILE A 61 1.55 3.98 -12.13
CA ILE A 61 2.50 5.06 -12.38
C ILE A 61 1.89 6.10 -13.33
N GLU A 62 1.41 5.67 -14.50
CA GLU A 62 0.81 6.55 -15.49
C GLU A 62 -0.41 7.29 -14.95
N ARG A 63 -1.22 6.60 -14.14
CA ARG A 63 -2.41 7.20 -13.52
C ARG A 63 -2.06 8.23 -12.46
N LEU A 64 -1.01 8.00 -11.66
CA LEU A 64 -0.53 8.99 -10.70
C LEU A 64 0.08 10.21 -11.39
N GLU A 65 0.84 10.01 -12.47
CA GLU A 65 1.38 11.09 -13.29
C GLU A 65 0.27 11.94 -13.92
N ALA A 66 -0.81 11.31 -14.37
CA ALA A 66 -1.98 12.04 -14.91
C ALA A 66 -2.79 12.78 -13.82
N TYR A 67 -2.96 12.15 -12.67
CA TYR A 67 -3.74 12.73 -11.56
C TYR A 67 -3.01 13.83 -10.81
N GLN A 68 -1.67 13.77 -10.73
CA GLN A 68 -0.83 14.76 -10.03
C GLN A 68 -1.28 14.96 -8.57
N PRO A 69 -1.25 13.92 -7.71
CA PRO A 69 -1.67 14.06 -6.32
C PRO A 69 -0.71 14.94 -5.53
N ASP A 70 -1.24 15.70 -4.58
CA ASP A 70 -0.45 16.41 -3.57
C ASP A 70 0.07 15.46 -2.48
N LEU A 71 -0.66 14.35 -2.24
CA LEU A 71 -0.36 13.34 -1.23
C LEU A 71 -0.92 11.98 -1.67
N CYS A 72 -0.17 10.92 -1.42
CA CYS A 72 -0.64 9.55 -1.52
C CYS A 72 -0.99 9.00 -0.13
N PHE A 73 -2.25 8.68 0.12
CA PHE A 73 -2.68 7.95 1.31
C PHE A 73 -2.44 6.46 1.05
N ASN A 74 -1.31 5.95 1.56
CA ASN A 74 -0.83 4.60 1.24
C ASN A 74 -1.22 3.59 2.32
N ILE A 75 -2.00 2.58 1.93
CA ILE A 75 -2.33 1.38 2.71
C ILE A 75 -2.13 0.13 1.85
N ALA A 76 -1.26 0.19 0.85
CA ALA A 76 -1.02 -0.93 -0.05
C ALA A 76 -0.18 -2.03 0.62
N GLU A 77 -0.64 -3.28 0.51
CA GLU A 77 -0.01 -4.48 1.05
C GLU A 77 0.92 -5.17 0.05
N GLY A 78 0.70 -4.95 -1.25
CA GLY A 78 1.37 -5.68 -2.32
C GLY A 78 0.94 -7.15 -2.41
N HIS A 79 1.40 -7.84 -3.46
CA HIS A 79 1.01 -9.24 -3.69
C HIS A 79 2.17 -10.22 -3.52
N PHE A 80 3.36 -9.86 -3.96
CA PHE A 80 4.49 -10.80 -4.04
C PHE A 80 5.78 -10.21 -3.49
N GLY A 81 6.62 -11.10 -2.94
CA GLY A 81 7.94 -10.76 -2.42
C GLY A 81 7.98 -10.56 -0.92
N ASN A 82 9.15 -10.80 -0.32
CA ASN A 82 9.36 -10.71 1.12
C ASN A 82 9.29 -9.27 1.67
N GLY A 83 9.38 -8.27 0.80
CA GLY A 83 9.23 -6.85 1.15
C GLY A 83 8.07 -6.19 0.41
N ARG A 84 6.97 -6.92 0.15
CA ARG A 84 5.86 -6.47 -0.70
C ARG A 84 5.24 -5.14 -0.26
N GLU A 85 5.11 -4.91 1.04
CA GLU A 85 4.55 -3.66 1.59
C GLU A 85 5.44 -2.43 1.30
N ALA A 86 6.74 -2.65 1.07
CA ALA A 86 7.68 -1.57 0.76
C ALA A 86 7.71 -1.19 -0.73
N GLN A 87 7.07 -1.96 -1.61
CA GLN A 87 7.17 -1.76 -3.06
C GLN A 87 6.49 -0.45 -3.51
N ILE A 88 5.28 -0.19 -3.03
CA ILE A 88 4.56 1.04 -3.39
C ILE A 88 5.26 2.28 -2.83
N PRO A 89 5.67 2.35 -1.55
CA PRO A 89 6.53 3.43 -1.07
C PRO A 89 7.77 3.66 -1.93
N ALA A 90 8.47 2.61 -2.37
CA ALA A 90 9.64 2.75 -3.24
C ALA A 90 9.29 3.41 -4.59
N VAL A 91 8.17 3.03 -5.20
CA VAL A 91 7.67 3.68 -6.42
C VAL A 91 7.35 5.16 -6.16
N LEU A 92 6.68 5.47 -5.06
CA LEU A 92 6.33 6.85 -4.70
C LEU A 92 7.57 7.71 -4.44
N GLU A 93 8.61 7.17 -3.79
CA GLU A 93 9.89 7.86 -3.60
C GLU A 93 10.60 8.14 -4.94
N MET A 94 10.58 7.18 -5.88
CA MET A 94 11.11 7.39 -7.24
C MET A 94 10.36 8.49 -8.00
N LEU A 95 9.04 8.57 -7.82
CA LEU A 95 8.18 9.59 -8.41
C LEU A 95 8.21 10.92 -7.63
N ARG A 96 8.89 10.97 -6.48
CA ARG A 96 8.94 12.13 -5.57
C ARG A 96 7.56 12.58 -5.08
N LEU A 97 6.66 11.64 -4.89
CA LEU A 97 5.32 11.88 -4.38
C LEU A 97 5.29 11.68 -2.86
N PRO A 98 4.80 12.66 -2.08
CA PRO A 98 4.61 12.50 -0.64
C PRO A 98 3.58 11.40 -0.35
N TYR A 99 3.82 10.64 0.72
CA TYR A 99 2.89 9.57 1.12
C TYR A 99 2.78 9.43 2.64
N THR A 100 1.67 8.84 3.09
CA THR A 100 1.45 8.49 4.50
C THR A 100 1.99 7.10 4.80
N GLY A 101 2.29 6.85 6.08
CA GLY A 101 2.80 5.58 6.55
C GLY A 101 4.31 5.56 6.69
N SER A 102 4.85 4.37 6.89
CA SER A 102 6.28 4.17 7.10
C SER A 102 7.07 4.14 5.79
N GLN A 103 8.35 4.48 5.89
CA GLN A 103 9.27 4.46 4.76
C GLN A 103 9.64 3.03 4.34
N VAL A 104 10.22 2.90 3.15
CA VAL A 104 10.60 1.64 2.50
C VAL A 104 11.34 0.68 3.42
N LEU A 105 12.41 1.16 4.10
CA LEU A 105 13.21 0.30 4.98
C LEU A 105 12.41 -0.21 6.17
N THR A 106 11.59 0.65 6.77
CA THR A 106 10.76 0.27 7.93
C THR A 106 9.73 -0.79 7.57
N LEU A 107 9.03 -0.62 6.44
CA LEU A 107 8.04 -1.59 5.99
C LEU A 107 8.68 -2.94 5.62
N ALA A 108 9.78 -2.91 4.87
CA ALA A 108 10.50 -4.13 4.50
C ALA A 108 11.00 -4.89 5.74
N LEU A 109 11.55 -4.16 6.74
CA LEU A 109 12.00 -4.76 8.00
C LEU A 109 10.84 -5.31 8.81
N ALA A 110 9.76 -4.53 8.98
CA ALA A 110 8.63 -4.90 9.83
C ALA A 110 7.88 -6.14 9.30
N LEU A 111 7.84 -6.33 7.99
CA LEU A 111 7.24 -7.50 7.37
C LEU A 111 8.03 -8.78 7.65
N ASP A 112 9.37 -8.70 7.77
CA ASP A 112 10.22 -9.81 8.21
C ASP A 112 10.23 -9.91 9.74
N LYS A 113 9.27 -10.67 10.29
CA LYS A 113 9.12 -10.82 11.75
C LYS A 113 10.38 -11.35 12.45
N PRO A 114 11.11 -12.38 11.94
CA PRO A 114 12.36 -12.83 12.53
C PRO A 114 13.42 -11.74 12.59
N LEU A 115 13.59 -10.95 11.53
CA LEU A 115 14.56 -9.88 11.48
C LEU A 115 14.16 -8.72 12.40
N THR A 116 12.89 -8.34 12.39
CA THR A 116 12.33 -7.34 13.31
C THR A 116 12.62 -7.70 14.76
N LYS A 117 12.36 -8.95 15.16
CA LYS A 117 12.65 -9.43 16.53
C LYS A 117 14.13 -9.31 16.89
N ARG A 118 15.04 -9.62 15.98
CA ARG A 118 16.49 -9.47 16.20
C ARG A 118 16.88 -8.02 16.44
N VAL A 119 16.30 -7.10 15.67
CA VAL A 119 16.54 -5.66 15.85
C VAL A 119 16.02 -5.19 17.21
N LEU A 120 14.79 -5.57 17.58
CA LEU A 120 14.20 -5.22 18.88
C LEU A 120 15.05 -5.76 20.04
N LEU A 121 15.46 -7.02 20.00
CA LEU A 121 16.32 -7.63 21.01
C LEU A 121 17.68 -6.94 21.12
N TYR A 122 18.29 -6.56 19.99
CA TYR A 122 19.55 -5.81 19.98
C TYR A 122 19.43 -4.48 20.74
N HIS A 123 18.27 -3.82 20.65
CA HIS A 123 17.99 -2.58 21.35
C HIS A 123 17.38 -2.77 22.76
N GLY A 124 17.34 -3.98 23.28
CA GLY A 124 16.79 -4.28 24.61
C GLY A 124 15.27 -4.11 24.72
N LEU A 125 14.56 -4.13 23.60
CA LEU A 125 13.10 -4.02 23.55
C LEU A 125 12.45 -5.40 23.67
N PRO A 126 11.34 -5.52 24.41
CA PRO A 126 10.62 -6.80 24.52
C PRO A 126 9.96 -7.20 23.20
N THR A 127 9.98 -8.49 22.92
CA THR A 127 9.39 -9.04 21.70
C THR A 127 8.95 -10.50 21.89
#